data_64fd198a46a45cf2d4af4138bce6f3bd
#
_entry.id   64fd198a46a45cf2d4af4138bce6f3bd
#
_cell.length_a   1.000
_cell.length_b   1.000
_cell.length_c   1.000
_cell.angle_alpha   90.00
_cell.angle_beta   90.00
_cell.angle_gamma   90.00
#
_symmetry.space_group_name_H-M   'P 1'
#
loop_
_entity.id
_entity.type
_entity.pdbx_description
1 polymer ?
#
loop_
_entity_poly.entity_id
_entity_poly.type
_entity_poly.pdbx_seq_one_letter_code
_entity_poly.pdbx_strand_id
1 'polypeptide(L)'
;KKVLIIGATGKIGGIVLMNIQSLHQADIYVTTRKNKLIQTKHGNDEFTTIDYEDRYEYLGQMDVVISATSSPHYTLTYSKMKKQLTTAKRRVFVDLAVPMDIEAKISAVDDTCYYNIDDFTRIARENNQKKLREAEAASGILDEYELQFEQWMVFQKSLSVMGKVRDNFVKVAEHKGVEKAFDHFFYWVRENNTPEDLETFFQCLDH
;
A
#
# COMPACT_ATOMS: atom_id res chain seq x y z
N LYS A 1 24.54 -3.64 1.58
CA LYS A 1 24.21 -4.98 1.06
C LYS A 1 24.82 -5.17 -0.32
N LYS A 2 25.32 -6.40 -0.62
CA LYS A 2 25.84 -6.74 -1.95
C LYS A 2 24.77 -7.46 -2.76
N VAL A 3 24.43 -6.93 -3.92
CA VAL A 3 23.39 -7.46 -4.80
C VAL A 3 23.97 -7.82 -6.16
N LEU A 4 23.81 -9.06 -6.58
CA LEU A 4 24.18 -9.52 -7.93
C LEU A 4 22.92 -9.62 -8.82
N ILE A 5 22.95 -8.96 -9.98
CA ILE A 5 21.88 -9.04 -10.98
C ILE A 5 22.39 -9.74 -12.22
N ILE A 6 21.79 -10.89 -12.54
CA ILE A 6 22.06 -11.67 -13.73
C ILE A 6 20.98 -11.35 -14.77
N GLY A 7 21.37 -10.88 -15.96
CA GLY A 7 20.43 -10.49 -17.01
C GLY A 7 20.00 -9.03 -16.97
N ALA A 8 20.78 -8.14 -16.35
CA ALA A 8 20.51 -6.69 -16.26
C ALA A 8 20.34 -5.99 -17.63
N THR A 9 20.85 -6.57 -18.72
CA THR A 9 20.65 -6.07 -20.10
C THR A 9 19.27 -6.39 -20.68
N GLY A 10 18.49 -7.25 -20.04
CA GLY A 10 17.12 -7.60 -20.42
C GLY A 10 16.11 -6.57 -19.89
N LYS A 11 14.86 -6.65 -20.39
CA LYS A 11 13.78 -5.73 -19.99
C LYS A 11 13.49 -5.77 -18.47
N ILE A 12 13.32 -6.98 -17.91
CA ILE A 12 13.02 -7.15 -16.47
C ILE A 12 14.27 -6.81 -15.64
N GLY A 13 15.43 -7.36 -15.99
CA GLY A 13 16.67 -7.09 -15.26
C GLY A 13 17.07 -5.63 -15.26
N GLY A 14 16.82 -4.88 -16.35
CA GLY A 14 17.03 -3.43 -16.41
C GLY A 14 16.11 -2.65 -15.47
N ILE A 15 14.83 -3.04 -15.36
CA ILE A 15 13.89 -2.44 -14.39
C ILE A 15 14.36 -2.70 -12.95
N VAL A 16 14.79 -3.93 -12.65
CA VAL A 16 15.32 -4.30 -11.34
C VAL A 16 16.55 -3.46 -10.99
N LEU A 17 17.49 -3.33 -11.92
CA LEU A 17 18.69 -2.51 -11.74
C LEU A 17 18.34 -1.06 -11.39
N MET A 18 17.49 -0.40 -12.18
CA MET A 18 17.06 0.98 -11.92
C MET A 18 16.40 1.14 -10.53
N ASN A 19 15.54 0.20 -10.15
CA ASN A 19 14.86 0.27 -8.86
C ASN A 19 15.85 0.10 -7.68
N ILE A 20 16.82 -0.81 -7.78
CA ILE A 20 17.80 -1.02 -6.71
C ILE A 20 18.78 0.16 -6.63
N GLN A 21 19.19 0.73 -7.75
CA GLN A 21 20.02 1.95 -7.79
C GLN A 21 19.32 3.12 -7.09
N SER A 22 18.02 3.33 -7.32
CA SER A 22 17.27 4.42 -6.70
C SER A 22 17.19 4.35 -5.17
N LEU A 23 17.40 3.16 -4.58
CA LEU A 23 17.40 3.00 -3.13
C LEU A 23 18.71 3.43 -2.46
N HIS A 24 19.81 3.57 -3.20
CA HIS A 24 21.17 3.96 -2.70
C HIS A 24 21.65 3.18 -1.46
N GLN A 25 21.26 1.90 -1.32
CA GLN A 25 21.49 1.08 -0.11
C GLN A 25 22.29 -0.21 -0.38
N ALA A 26 22.75 -0.38 -1.62
CA ALA A 26 23.41 -1.61 -2.03
C ALA A 26 24.62 -1.39 -2.95
N ASP A 27 25.66 -2.20 -2.77
CA ASP A 27 26.74 -2.38 -3.72
C ASP A 27 26.23 -3.32 -4.81
N ILE A 28 26.03 -2.80 -6.02
CA ILE A 28 25.40 -3.53 -7.11
C ILE A 28 26.46 -4.14 -8.02
N TYR A 29 26.30 -5.42 -8.30
CA TYR A 29 27.09 -6.18 -9.26
C TYR A 29 26.16 -6.62 -10.39
N VAL A 30 26.59 -6.46 -11.64
CA VAL A 30 25.80 -6.90 -12.81
C VAL A 30 26.64 -7.81 -13.71
N THR A 31 26.02 -8.87 -14.19
CA THR A 31 26.71 -9.73 -15.17
C THR A 31 26.53 -9.21 -16.57
N THR A 32 27.61 -9.23 -17.36
CA THR A 32 27.57 -8.98 -18.80
C THR A 32 28.19 -10.12 -19.57
N ARG A 33 27.71 -10.39 -20.78
CA ARG A 33 28.41 -11.24 -21.74
C ARG A 33 29.37 -10.35 -22.54
N LYS A 34 30.55 -10.87 -22.91
CA LYS A 34 31.51 -10.19 -23.78
C LYS A 34 30.78 -9.52 -24.94
N ASN A 35 30.93 -8.19 -25.10
CA ASN A 35 30.32 -7.34 -26.12
C ASN A 35 28.90 -6.78 -25.87
N LYS A 36 28.33 -6.87 -24.69
CA LYS A 36 27.12 -6.09 -24.36
C LYS A 36 27.43 -5.02 -23.34
N LEU A 37 27.44 -3.76 -23.79
CA LEU A 37 27.46 -2.60 -22.88
C LEU A 37 26.08 -2.43 -22.27
N ILE A 38 26.03 -2.26 -20.96
CA ILE A 38 24.81 -1.83 -20.28
C ILE A 38 24.70 -0.32 -20.51
N GLN A 39 23.74 0.08 -21.35
CA GLN A 39 23.45 1.49 -21.54
C GLN A 39 22.61 1.98 -20.36
N THR A 40 23.21 2.73 -19.46
CA THR A 40 22.48 3.50 -18.46
C THR A 40 22.10 4.86 -19.04
N LYS A 41 20.86 5.28 -18.85
CA LYS A 41 20.36 6.57 -19.33
C LYS A 41 20.93 7.77 -18.54
N HIS A 42 21.62 7.52 -17.44
CA HIS A 42 22.21 8.54 -16.57
C HIS A 42 23.66 8.18 -16.28
N GLY A 43 24.59 9.01 -16.68
CA GLY A 43 26.03 8.78 -16.75
C GLY A 43 26.80 8.67 -15.42
N ASN A 44 26.19 8.22 -14.33
CA ASN A 44 26.85 7.80 -13.09
C ASN A 44 26.47 6.34 -12.84
N ASP A 45 27.27 5.43 -13.40
CA ASP A 45 27.09 3.99 -13.20
C ASP A 45 27.57 3.57 -11.82
N GLU A 46 26.67 3.57 -10.84
CA GLU A 46 26.91 3.08 -9.47
C GLU A 46 26.79 1.54 -9.39
N PHE A 47 27.43 0.81 -10.30
CA PHE A 47 27.48 -0.66 -10.23
C PHE A 47 28.79 -1.21 -10.79
N THR A 48 29.18 -2.38 -10.29
CA THR A 48 30.32 -3.15 -10.76
C THR A 48 29.91 -4.17 -11.82
N THR A 49 30.54 -4.12 -12.98
CA THR A 49 30.32 -5.10 -14.04
C THR A 49 31.24 -6.31 -13.85
N ILE A 50 30.69 -7.53 -13.93
CA ILE A 50 31.45 -8.77 -13.90
C ILE A 50 31.15 -9.61 -15.16
N ASP A 51 32.07 -10.48 -15.56
CA ASP A 51 31.83 -11.40 -16.66
C ASP A 51 30.76 -12.44 -16.25
N TYR A 52 29.87 -12.78 -17.17
CA TYR A 52 28.81 -13.78 -16.92
C TYR A 52 29.39 -15.15 -16.53
N GLU A 53 30.57 -15.52 -17.07
CA GLU A 53 31.22 -16.80 -16.75
C GLU A 53 31.69 -16.83 -15.28
N ASP A 54 32.08 -15.72 -14.71
CA ASP A 54 32.60 -15.60 -13.34
C ASP A 54 31.48 -15.52 -12.29
N ARG A 55 30.19 -15.50 -12.71
CA ARG A 55 29.03 -15.28 -11.81
C ARG A 55 29.02 -16.18 -10.57
N TYR A 56 29.50 -17.42 -10.68
CA TYR A 56 29.53 -18.35 -9.55
C TYR A 56 30.56 -17.95 -8.48
N GLU A 57 31.70 -17.39 -8.87
CA GLU A 57 32.77 -16.98 -7.94
C GLU A 57 32.32 -15.86 -7.01
N TYR A 58 31.40 -15.03 -7.48
CA TYR A 58 30.86 -13.91 -6.71
C TYR A 58 29.75 -14.33 -5.73
N LEU A 59 29.09 -15.49 -5.89
CA LEU A 59 27.94 -15.88 -5.07
C LEU A 59 28.24 -15.90 -3.57
N GLY A 60 29.42 -16.35 -3.17
CA GLY A 60 29.81 -16.48 -1.75
C GLY A 60 29.74 -15.16 -0.99
N GLN A 61 30.02 -14.04 -1.65
CA GLN A 61 30.05 -12.71 -1.02
C GLN A 61 28.71 -11.93 -1.14
N MET A 62 27.76 -12.37 -1.97
CA MET A 62 26.49 -11.69 -2.17
C MET A 62 25.50 -11.91 -1.03
N ASP A 63 24.70 -10.88 -0.75
CA ASP A 63 23.55 -10.96 0.16
C ASP A 63 22.27 -11.34 -0.61
N VAL A 64 22.14 -10.80 -1.83
CA VAL A 64 20.99 -11.04 -2.72
C VAL A 64 21.51 -11.37 -4.12
N VAL A 65 20.92 -12.37 -4.75
CA VAL A 65 21.18 -12.74 -6.14
C VAL A 65 19.85 -12.74 -6.89
N ILE A 66 19.77 -11.92 -7.93
CA ILE A 66 18.56 -11.79 -8.75
C ILE A 66 18.87 -12.26 -10.16
N SER A 67 18.12 -13.22 -10.67
CA SER A 67 18.24 -13.67 -12.05
C SER A 67 16.98 -13.31 -12.84
N ALA A 68 17.17 -12.71 -14.01
CA ALA A 68 16.11 -12.24 -14.90
C ALA A 68 16.54 -12.40 -16.37
N THR A 69 16.96 -13.61 -16.75
CA THR A 69 17.41 -13.88 -18.13
C THR A 69 16.29 -14.50 -18.96
N SER A 70 16.47 -14.56 -20.25
CA SER A 70 15.62 -15.31 -21.19
C SER A 70 16.28 -16.62 -21.61
N SER A 71 17.15 -17.18 -20.75
CA SER A 71 17.84 -18.44 -21.03
C SER A 71 16.84 -19.60 -21.00
N PRO A 72 16.90 -20.54 -21.96
CA PRO A 72 16.10 -21.77 -21.89
C PRO A 72 16.64 -22.78 -20.87
N HIS A 73 17.80 -22.53 -20.27
CA HIS A 73 18.50 -23.41 -19.35
C HIS A 73 18.83 -22.69 -18.05
N TYR A 74 18.98 -23.46 -16.97
CA TYR A 74 19.42 -22.89 -15.70
C TYR A 74 20.71 -22.08 -15.84
N THR A 75 20.71 -20.84 -15.44
CA THR A 75 21.89 -19.98 -15.33
C THR A 75 22.67 -20.27 -14.06
N LEU A 76 21.98 -20.72 -13.01
CA LEU A 76 22.55 -21.13 -11.73
C LEU A 76 22.07 -22.53 -11.36
N THR A 77 23.00 -23.51 -11.40
CA THR A 77 22.73 -24.89 -11.01
C THR A 77 23.13 -25.18 -9.58
N TYR A 78 22.36 -25.99 -8.86
CA TYR A 78 22.60 -26.34 -7.46
C TYR A 78 24.01 -26.88 -7.21
N SER A 79 24.51 -27.80 -8.06
CA SER A 79 25.82 -28.42 -7.90
C SER A 79 26.97 -27.41 -7.91
N LYS A 80 26.90 -26.38 -8.74
CA LYS A 80 27.90 -25.31 -8.83
C LYS A 80 27.72 -24.30 -7.70
N MET A 81 26.48 -23.90 -7.39
CA MET A 81 26.18 -22.96 -6.30
C MET A 81 26.66 -23.51 -4.95
N LYS A 82 26.36 -24.77 -4.62
CA LYS A 82 26.76 -25.39 -3.36
C LYS A 82 28.26 -25.34 -3.10
N LYS A 83 29.09 -25.45 -4.15
CA LYS A 83 30.55 -25.34 -4.03
C LYS A 83 31.04 -23.95 -3.62
N GLN A 84 30.28 -22.92 -3.96
CA GLN A 84 30.64 -21.52 -3.69
C GLN A 84 30.03 -20.97 -2.38
N LEU A 85 28.95 -21.58 -1.90
CA LEU A 85 28.23 -21.16 -0.71
C LEU A 85 28.78 -21.85 0.56
N THR A 86 30.06 -21.62 0.84
CA THR A 86 30.78 -22.28 1.95
C THR A 86 30.75 -21.53 3.25
N THR A 87 30.28 -20.26 3.25
CA THR A 87 30.23 -19.40 4.45
C THR A 87 28.83 -19.38 5.05
N ALA A 88 28.74 -19.43 6.38
CA ALA A 88 27.49 -19.25 7.13
C ALA A 88 27.03 -17.78 6.98
N LYS A 89 26.24 -17.51 5.96
CA LYS A 89 25.71 -16.18 5.65
C LYS A 89 24.31 -16.32 5.06
N ARG A 90 23.36 -15.57 5.63
CA ARG A 90 22.00 -15.55 5.06
C ARG A 90 22.01 -14.91 3.69
N ARG A 91 21.45 -15.61 2.70
CA ARG A 91 21.37 -15.21 1.29
C ARG A 91 19.95 -15.33 0.78
N VAL A 92 19.60 -14.43 -0.13
CA VAL A 92 18.31 -14.45 -0.83
C VAL A 92 18.57 -14.62 -2.32
N PHE A 93 17.97 -15.64 -2.91
CA PHE A 93 17.95 -15.86 -4.35
C PHE A 93 16.56 -15.53 -4.89
N VAL A 94 16.50 -14.71 -5.92
CA VAL A 94 15.27 -14.26 -6.57
C VAL A 94 15.32 -14.63 -8.04
N ASP A 95 14.40 -15.46 -8.48
CA ASP A 95 14.27 -15.88 -9.86
C ASP A 95 13.05 -15.20 -10.51
N LEU A 96 13.32 -14.29 -11.43
CA LEU A 96 12.31 -13.56 -12.19
C LEU A 96 12.20 -14.05 -13.64
N ALA A 97 12.85 -15.16 -13.96
CA ALA A 97 12.89 -15.71 -15.30
C ALA A 97 11.76 -16.72 -15.56
N VAL A 98 11.31 -16.77 -16.81
CA VAL A 98 10.40 -17.81 -17.32
C VAL A 98 10.98 -18.31 -18.65
N PRO A 99 11.46 -19.56 -18.71
CA PRO A 99 11.56 -20.56 -17.65
C PRO A 99 12.57 -20.18 -16.56
N MET A 100 12.56 -20.89 -15.42
CA MET A 100 13.39 -20.60 -14.25
C MET A 100 14.89 -20.63 -14.58
N ASP A 101 15.60 -19.63 -14.08
CA ASP A 101 17.06 -19.47 -14.21
C ASP A 101 17.84 -20.19 -13.11
N ILE A 102 17.24 -20.35 -11.92
CA ILE A 102 17.88 -20.86 -10.72
C ILE A 102 17.27 -22.21 -10.34
N GLU A 103 18.10 -23.21 -10.14
CA GLU A 103 17.64 -24.53 -9.70
C GLU A 103 17.09 -24.44 -8.26
N ALA A 104 15.79 -24.72 -8.07
CA ALA A 104 15.08 -24.53 -6.80
C ALA A 104 15.66 -25.31 -5.61
N LYS A 105 16.44 -26.38 -5.88
CA LYS A 105 17.19 -27.13 -4.86
C LYS A 105 18.11 -26.27 -4.00
N ILE A 106 18.41 -25.02 -4.42
CA ILE A 106 19.24 -24.11 -3.64
C ILE A 106 18.63 -23.82 -2.24
N SER A 107 17.32 -23.90 -2.10
CA SER A 107 16.63 -23.77 -0.82
C SER A 107 17.02 -24.82 0.23
N ALA A 108 17.67 -25.92 -0.19
CA ALA A 108 18.21 -26.94 0.71
C ALA A 108 19.60 -26.59 1.29
N VAL A 109 20.19 -25.46 0.90
CA VAL A 109 21.42 -24.93 1.49
C VAL A 109 21.06 -24.10 2.71
N ASP A 110 21.73 -24.33 3.82
CA ASP A 110 21.50 -23.59 5.07
C ASP A 110 21.64 -22.07 4.85
N ASP A 111 20.83 -21.30 5.58
CA ASP A 111 20.77 -19.84 5.50
C ASP A 111 20.43 -19.27 4.10
N THR A 112 19.82 -20.07 3.22
CA THR A 112 19.44 -19.65 1.88
C THR A 112 17.93 -19.62 1.72
N CYS A 113 17.40 -18.46 1.29
CA CYS A 113 16.01 -18.29 0.89
C CYS A 113 15.94 -18.21 -0.65
N TYR A 114 14.97 -18.90 -1.25
CA TYR A 114 14.71 -18.86 -2.69
C TYR A 114 13.28 -18.40 -2.93
N TYR A 115 13.12 -17.46 -3.84
CA TYR A 115 11.82 -16.94 -4.28
C TYR A 115 11.79 -16.92 -5.81
N ASN A 116 10.69 -17.37 -6.37
CA ASN A 116 10.41 -17.28 -7.80
C ASN A 116 9.26 -16.31 -8.07
N ILE A 117 8.88 -16.13 -9.35
CA ILE A 117 7.85 -15.20 -9.76
C ILE A 117 6.46 -15.56 -9.18
N ASP A 118 6.18 -16.83 -8.95
CA ASP A 118 4.91 -17.28 -8.36
C ASP A 118 4.82 -16.90 -6.88
N ASP A 119 5.94 -16.95 -6.15
CA ASP A 119 6.02 -16.50 -4.77
C ASP A 119 5.71 -15.00 -4.66
N PHE A 120 6.23 -14.18 -5.57
CA PHE A 120 5.90 -12.76 -5.61
C PHE A 120 4.44 -12.50 -5.95
N THR A 121 3.85 -13.29 -6.84
CA THR A 121 2.43 -13.21 -7.16
C THR A 121 1.58 -13.51 -5.93
N ARG A 122 1.94 -14.53 -5.15
CA ARG A 122 1.27 -14.87 -3.89
C ARG A 122 1.39 -13.74 -2.85
N ILE A 123 2.60 -13.25 -2.62
CA ILE A 123 2.86 -12.14 -1.69
C ILE A 123 2.08 -10.88 -2.10
N ALA A 124 2.05 -10.55 -3.39
CA ALA A 124 1.30 -9.42 -3.90
C ALA A 124 -0.21 -9.57 -3.64
N ARG A 125 -0.77 -10.77 -3.83
CA ARG A 125 -2.19 -11.04 -3.52
C ARG A 125 -2.50 -10.88 -2.04
N GLU A 126 -1.66 -11.44 -1.18
CA GLU A 126 -1.81 -11.33 0.29
C GLU A 126 -1.75 -9.87 0.74
N ASN A 127 -0.80 -9.09 0.23
CA ASN A 127 -0.68 -7.67 0.53
C ASN A 127 -1.87 -6.86 0.02
N ASN A 128 -2.38 -7.16 -1.18
CA ASN A 128 -3.57 -6.49 -1.72
C ASN A 128 -4.82 -6.81 -0.89
N GLN A 129 -5.00 -8.07 -0.46
CA GLN A 129 -6.10 -8.43 0.43
C GLN A 129 -6.01 -7.70 1.78
N LYS A 130 -4.81 -7.55 2.33
CA LYS A 130 -4.60 -6.78 3.56
C LYS A 130 -4.99 -5.32 3.36
N LYS A 131 -4.53 -4.69 2.28
CA LYS A 131 -4.90 -3.30 1.94
C LYS A 131 -6.40 -3.11 1.74
N LEU A 132 -7.08 -4.07 1.11
CA LEU A 132 -8.54 -4.01 0.96
C LEU A 132 -9.25 -4.04 2.31
N ARG A 133 -8.87 -4.93 3.22
CA ARG A 133 -9.44 -4.98 4.58
C ARG A 133 -9.18 -3.69 5.37
N GLU A 134 -7.99 -3.13 5.25
CA GLU A 134 -7.65 -1.84 5.88
C GLU A 134 -8.49 -0.69 5.29
N ALA A 135 -8.73 -0.69 3.96
CA ALA A 135 -9.57 0.28 3.30
C ALA A 135 -11.06 0.13 3.70
N GLU A 136 -11.58 -1.10 3.80
CA GLU A 136 -12.94 -1.38 4.28
C GLU A 136 -13.14 -0.91 5.73
N ALA A 137 -12.16 -1.16 6.60
CA ALA A 137 -12.19 -0.67 7.97
C ALA A 137 -12.17 0.86 8.05
N ALA A 138 -11.38 1.52 7.19
CA ALA A 138 -11.34 2.98 7.11
C ALA A 138 -12.64 3.57 6.54
N SER A 139 -13.32 2.88 5.62
CA SER A 139 -14.61 3.31 5.07
C SER A 139 -15.68 3.42 6.15
N GLY A 140 -15.77 2.43 7.05
CA GLY A 140 -16.73 2.48 8.16
C GLY A 140 -16.53 3.68 9.11
N ILE A 141 -15.28 4.10 9.30
CA ILE A 141 -14.97 5.31 10.07
C ILE A 141 -15.41 6.57 9.31
N LEU A 142 -15.19 6.60 8.00
CA LEU A 142 -15.61 7.73 7.16
C LEU A 142 -17.14 7.90 7.15
N ASP A 143 -17.90 6.81 7.06
CA ASP A 143 -19.36 6.82 7.07
C ASP A 143 -19.88 7.43 8.39
N GLU A 144 -19.25 7.11 9.53
CA GLU A 144 -19.60 7.70 10.82
C GLU A 144 -19.34 9.22 10.86
N TYR A 145 -18.18 9.66 10.38
CA TYR A 145 -17.85 11.09 10.32
C TYR A 145 -18.70 11.84 9.29
N GLU A 146 -19.08 11.22 8.19
CA GLU A 146 -20.00 11.80 7.20
C GLU A 146 -21.36 12.09 7.83
N LEU A 147 -21.92 11.13 8.56
CA LEU A 147 -23.18 11.33 9.29
C LEU A 147 -23.08 12.49 10.32
N GLN A 148 -22.01 12.52 11.11
CA GLN A 148 -21.78 13.60 12.08
C GLN A 148 -21.65 14.96 11.39
N PHE A 149 -20.96 15.01 10.25
CA PHE A 149 -20.79 16.21 9.45
C PHE A 149 -22.13 16.70 8.87
N GLU A 150 -22.95 15.79 8.34
CA GLU A 150 -24.29 16.13 7.85
C GLU A 150 -25.18 16.70 8.97
N GLN A 151 -25.17 16.05 10.14
CA GLN A 151 -25.89 16.56 11.32
C GLN A 151 -25.44 17.96 11.72
N TRP A 152 -24.12 18.18 11.76
CA TRP A 152 -23.52 19.48 12.04
C TRP A 152 -23.93 20.53 11.00
N MET A 153 -23.91 20.19 9.71
CA MET A 153 -24.31 21.07 8.62
C MET A 153 -25.78 21.50 8.74
N VAL A 154 -26.67 20.57 9.05
CA VAL A 154 -28.10 20.86 9.29
C VAL A 154 -28.25 21.78 10.48
N PHE A 155 -27.56 21.50 11.59
CA PHE A 155 -27.56 22.34 12.79
C PHE A 155 -27.07 23.77 12.48
N GLN A 156 -25.94 23.91 11.76
CA GLN A 156 -25.43 25.24 11.37
C GLN A 156 -26.42 26.03 10.53
N LYS A 157 -27.12 25.40 9.58
CA LYS A 157 -28.17 26.06 8.79
C LYS A 157 -29.35 26.48 9.63
N SER A 158 -29.67 25.75 10.68
CA SER A 158 -30.81 26.04 11.55
C SER A 158 -30.57 27.18 12.55
N LEU A 159 -29.30 27.56 12.83
CA LEU A 159 -28.95 28.57 13.85
C LEU A 159 -29.64 29.93 13.61
N SER A 160 -29.76 30.37 12.37
CA SER A 160 -30.42 31.62 12.02
C SER A 160 -31.92 31.60 12.30
N VAL A 161 -32.55 30.45 12.10
CA VAL A 161 -33.98 30.22 12.38
C VAL A 161 -34.20 30.09 13.86
N MET A 162 -33.34 29.35 14.57
CA MET A 162 -33.38 29.21 16.04
C MET A 162 -33.30 30.57 16.75
N GLY A 163 -32.45 31.48 16.25
CA GLY A 163 -32.39 32.85 16.78
C GLY A 163 -33.73 33.57 16.69
N LYS A 164 -34.39 33.54 15.55
CA LYS A 164 -35.70 34.17 15.34
C LYS A 164 -36.79 33.54 16.22
N VAL A 165 -36.78 32.20 16.32
CA VAL A 165 -37.75 31.46 17.17
C VAL A 165 -37.56 31.86 18.63
N ARG A 166 -36.33 31.88 19.13
CA ARG A 166 -36.00 32.30 20.49
C ARG A 166 -36.48 33.72 20.77
N ASP A 167 -36.17 34.68 19.88
CA ASP A 167 -36.53 36.09 20.08
C ASP A 167 -38.06 36.27 20.08
N ASN A 168 -38.79 35.52 19.27
CA ASN A 168 -40.26 35.52 19.30
C ASN A 168 -40.79 34.88 20.59
N PHE A 169 -40.23 33.76 21.03
CA PHE A 169 -40.60 33.11 22.27
C PHE A 169 -40.43 34.04 23.47
N VAL A 170 -39.28 34.72 23.58
CA VAL A 170 -39.00 35.66 24.65
C VAL A 170 -40.03 36.80 24.66
N LYS A 171 -40.34 37.39 23.51
CA LYS A 171 -41.36 38.45 23.39
C LYS A 171 -42.74 38.02 23.90
N VAL A 172 -43.17 36.80 23.52
CA VAL A 172 -44.44 36.25 23.97
C VAL A 172 -44.42 35.97 25.48
N ALA A 173 -43.31 35.45 25.99
CA ALA A 173 -43.13 35.13 27.41
C ALA A 173 -43.17 36.40 28.29
N GLU A 174 -42.55 37.49 27.86
CA GLU A 174 -42.56 38.78 28.55
C GLU A 174 -43.99 39.40 28.67
N HIS A 175 -44.81 39.18 27.62
CA HIS A 175 -46.16 39.79 27.58
C HIS A 175 -47.26 38.90 28.13
N LYS A 176 -47.15 37.56 27.97
CA LYS A 176 -48.24 36.61 28.27
C LYS A 176 -47.83 35.49 29.23
N GLY A 177 -46.59 35.49 29.69
CA GLY A 177 -46.04 34.43 30.53
C GLY A 177 -45.43 33.27 29.73
N VAL A 178 -44.53 32.52 30.38
CA VAL A 178 -43.73 31.43 29.78
C VAL A 178 -44.63 30.30 29.30
N GLU A 179 -45.64 29.91 30.06
CA GLU A 179 -46.57 28.85 29.72
C GLU A 179 -47.28 29.11 28.38
N LYS A 180 -47.81 30.31 28.19
CA LYS A 180 -48.44 30.73 26.92
C LYS A 180 -47.44 30.89 25.77
N ALA A 181 -46.18 31.14 26.07
CA ALA A 181 -45.14 31.17 25.04
C ALA A 181 -44.84 29.74 24.53
N PHE A 182 -44.84 28.72 25.41
CA PHE A 182 -44.75 27.32 25.00
C PHE A 182 -45.95 26.87 24.17
N ASP A 183 -47.16 27.19 24.61
CA ASP A 183 -48.37 26.86 23.83
C ASP A 183 -48.32 27.47 22.44
N HIS A 184 -47.92 28.73 22.35
CA HIS A 184 -47.77 29.45 21.07
C HIS A 184 -46.69 28.81 20.17
N PHE A 185 -45.56 28.39 20.74
CA PHE A 185 -44.47 27.71 20.00
C PHE A 185 -44.96 26.35 19.45
N PHE A 186 -45.57 25.52 20.27
CA PHE A 186 -46.07 24.22 19.83
C PHE A 186 -47.23 24.36 18.83
N TYR A 187 -48.10 25.35 18.98
CA TYR A 187 -49.12 25.66 18.00
C TYR A 187 -48.51 26.02 16.64
N TRP A 188 -47.46 26.88 16.65
CA TRP A 188 -46.75 27.26 15.45
C TRP A 188 -46.04 26.05 14.80
N VAL A 189 -45.39 25.17 15.57
CA VAL A 189 -44.78 23.94 15.09
C VAL A 189 -45.82 23.06 14.38
N ARG A 190 -47.02 22.90 14.98
CA ARG A 190 -48.10 22.12 14.38
C ARG A 190 -48.60 22.69 13.04
N GLU A 191 -48.75 23.99 12.93
CA GLU A 191 -49.28 24.63 11.73
C GLU A 191 -48.29 24.67 10.56
N ASN A 192 -46.98 24.47 10.82
CA ASN A 192 -45.94 24.61 9.81
C ASN A 192 -45.21 23.31 9.45
N ASN A 193 -45.68 22.17 9.97
CA ASN A 193 -45.09 20.87 9.69
C ASN A 193 -46.13 19.85 9.23
N THR A 194 -45.65 18.81 8.50
CA THR A 194 -46.50 17.68 8.13
C THR A 194 -46.77 16.78 9.34
N PRO A 195 -47.79 15.91 9.33
CA PRO A 195 -48.03 14.94 10.40
C PRO A 195 -46.83 14.05 10.68
N GLU A 196 -46.09 13.62 9.65
CA GLU A 196 -44.89 12.77 9.76
C GLU A 196 -43.74 13.51 10.45
N ASP A 197 -43.50 14.79 10.09
CA ASP A 197 -42.47 15.61 10.71
C ASP A 197 -42.80 15.89 12.21
N LEU A 198 -44.08 16.07 12.53
CA LEU A 198 -44.55 16.27 13.89
C LEU A 198 -44.33 15.00 14.74
N GLU A 199 -44.63 13.85 14.21
CA GLU A 199 -44.41 12.59 14.90
C GLU A 199 -42.93 12.39 15.24
N THR A 200 -42.05 12.63 14.25
CA THR A 200 -40.59 12.57 14.42
C THR A 200 -40.10 13.60 15.47
N PHE A 201 -40.60 14.84 15.42
CA PHE A 201 -40.26 15.91 16.37
C PHE A 201 -40.63 15.50 17.81
N PHE A 202 -41.84 14.99 18.02
CA PHE A 202 -42.28 14.60 19.37
C PHE A 202 -41.58 13.37 19.88
N GLN A 203 -41.24 12.41 19.01
CA GLN A 203 -40.41 11.24 19.37
C GLN A 203 -39.02 11.65 19.86
N CYS A 204 -38.41 12.68 19.24
CA CYS A 204 -37.11 13.23 19.70
C CYS A 204 -37.17 13.95 21.05
N LEU A 205 -38.34 14.46 21.46
CA LEU A 205 -38.51 15.16 22.75
C LEU A 205 -38.81 14.20 23.91
N ASP A 206 -39.18 12.95 23.62
CA ASP A 206 -39.58 11.94 24.62
C ASP A 206 -38.37 11.10 25.10
N HIS A 207 -37.16 11.42 24.63
CA HIS A 207 -35.88 10.86 25.04
C HIS A 207 -35.07 11.84 25.87
#